data_dd515c91142426911202a845c434145c
#
_entry.id   dd515c91142426911202a845c434145c
#
_cell.length_a   1.000
_cell.length_b   1.000
_cell.length_c   1.000
_cell.angle_alpha   90.00
_cell.angle_beta   90.00
_cell.angle_gamma   90.00
#
_symmetry.space_group_name_H-M   'P 1'
#
loop_
_entity.id
_entity.type
_entity.pdbx_description
1 polymer ?
#
loop_
_entity_poly.entity_id
_entity_poly.type
_entity_poly.pdbx_seq_one_letter_code
_entity_poly.pdbx_strand_id
1 'polypeptide(L)'
;VEAARGRCDPRALEDLWANVPEPMRLSRFAESSVPPEYAGAFCHDGTWRAGVDLSPLPEPMRREVVWCVFRIIELGGKIPTPGLSMLVRRLGEVIADRAGRAPASLLGLPVPEWCQQIQRVVHRRSGRLPAATTMNTIRRLLTRMMRLLVTASDTGPWWQRDQWNPVDDNRIPLRDHEPMGRYSVRFDRIGTRWLRRGLQRHGKDGLDEAGWGWATALRRVAAVPEFDEFLAGRGVDGPWLADDAAGMRALMLDFLGHLRARPVTRGRRTGQRLSPASVQRLASDVEQFYLFMTDNKDAAAAALAEPGWLRLGPEHAGF
;
A
#
# COMPACT_ATOMS: atom_id res chain seq x y z
N VAL A 1 -5.54 1.11 5.26
CA VAL A 1 -6.56 0.06 5.11
C VAL A 1 -7.83 0.42 5.89
N GLU A 2 -7.76 0.94 7.10
CA GLU A 2 -8.94 1.35 7.88
C GLU A 2 -9.71 2.52 7.25
N ALA A 3 -9.01 3.54 6.78
CA ALA A 3 -9.62 4.72 6.13
C ALA A 3 -10.30 4.38 4.77
N ALA A 4 -9.91 3.29 4.12
CA ALA A 4 -10.49 2.86 2.85
C ALA A 4 -11.75 2.00 3.02
N ARG A 5 -11.99 1.41 4.19
CA ARG A 5 -13.17 0.57 4.45
C ARG A 5 -14.51 1.30 4.30
N GLY A 6 -14.57 2.57 4.65
CA GLY A 6 -15.78 3.39 4.50
C GLY A 6 -16.11 3.77 3.05
N ARG A 7 -15.26 3.41 2.08
CA ARG A 7 -15.44 3.75 0.67
C ARG A 7 -15.67 2.54 -0.24
N CYS A 8 -15.61 1.30 0.28
CA CYS A 8 -15.90 0.12 -0.53
C CYS A 8 -17.40 0.03 -0.78
N ASP A 9 -17.82 0.37 -1.98
CA ASP A 9 -19.19 0.14 -2.43
C ASP A 9 -19.42 -1.37 -2.60
N PRO A 10 -20.41 -1.98 -1.93
CA PRO A 10 -20.77 -3.38 -2.16
C PRO A 10 -21.09 -3.70 -3.62
N ARG A 11 -21.66 -2.73 -4.36
CA ARG A 11 -21.95 -2.89 -5.81
C ARG A 11 -20.68 -3.02 -6.63
N ALA A 12 -19.61 -2.32 -6.25
CA ALA A 12 -18.33 -2.44 -6.93
C ALA A 12 -17.75 -3.87 -6.83
N LEU A 13 -18.02 -4.61 -5.76
CA LEU A 13 -17.60 -6.01 -5.63
C LEU A 13 -18.41 -6.95 -6.53
N GLU A 14 -19.69 -6.66 -6.79
CA GLU A 14 -20.49 -7.40 -7.78
C GLU A 14 -19.99 -7.16 -9.20
N ASP A 15 -19.67 -5.91 -9.54
CA ASP A 15 -19.09 -5.55 -10.83
C ASP A 15 -17.72 -6.22 -11.06
N LEU A 16 -16.90 -6.38 -9.99
CA LEU A 16 -15.64 -7.10 -10.09
C LEU A 16 -15.86 -8.58 -10.49
N TRP A 17 -16.89 -9.23 -9.96
CA TRP A 17 -17.22 -10.61 -10.33
C TRP A 17 -17.61 -10.75 -11.80
N ALA A 18 -18.31 -9.76 -12.36
CA ALA A 18 -18.68 -9.77 -13.77
C ALA A 18 -17.47 -9.79 -14.71
N ASN A 19 -16.32 -9.22 -14.28
CA ASN A 19 -15.08 -9.19 -15.04
C ASN A 19 -14.25 -10.49 -14.94
N VAL A 20 -14.62 -11.45 -14.07
CA VAL A 20 -13.96 -12.75 -14.03
C VAL A 20 -14.45 -13.59 -15.21
N PRO A 21 -13.57 -14.11 -16.09
CA PRO A 21 -13.98 -14.99 -17.17
C PRO A 21 -14.73 -16.22 -16.63
N GLU A 22 -15.79 -16.62 -17.32
CA GLU A 22 -16.62 -17.75 -16.91
C GLU A 22 -15.80 -19.02 -16.60
N PRO A 23 -14.80 -19.42 -17.41
CA PRO A 23 -13.98 -20.59 -17.13
C PRO A 23 -13.14 -20.49 -15.84
N MET A 24 -12.94 -19.29 -15.31
CA MET A 24 -12.24 -19.06 -14.04
C MET A 24 -13.18 -18.95 -12.83
N ARG A 25 -14.50 -18.95 -13.02
CA ARG A 25 -15.51 -18.90 -11.93
C ARG A 25 -15.65 -20.24 -11.21
N LEU A 26 -14.53 -20.76 -10.72
CA LEU A 26 -14.42 -22.10 -10.16
C LEU A 26 -14.70 -22.12 -8.65
N SER A 27 -15.36 -23.17 -8.20
CA SER A 27 -15.44 -23.52 -6.76
C SER A 27 -14.21 -24.26 -6.27
N ARG A 28 -13.38 -24.76 -7.19
CA ARG A 28 -12.13 -25.49 -6.90
C ARG A 28 -11.11 -25.23 -8.00
N PHE A 29 -9.94 -24.78 -7.63
CA PHE A 29 -8.78 -24.67 -8.52
C PHE A 29 -8.00 -26.00 -8.48
N ALA A 30 -8.06 -26.78 -9.54
CA ALA A 30 -7.30 -28.01 -9.72
C ALA A 30 -6.71 -28.03 -11.14
N GLU A 31 -5.69 -28.83 -11.35
CA GLU A 31 -5.02 -28.96 -12.67
C GLU A 31 -6.00 -29.31 -13.79
N SER A 32 -7.03 -30.10 -13.47
CA SER A 32 -8.08 -30.51 -14.42
C SER A 32 -9.19 -29.47 -14.64
N SER A 33 -9.29 -28.43 -13.81
CA SER A 33 -10.38 -27.46 -13.86
C SER A 33 -9.93 -26.05 -14.26
N VAL A 34 -8.65 -25.71 -14.06
CA VAL A 34 -8.10 -24.41 -14.46
C VAL A 34 -7.82 -24.43 -15.96
N PRO A 35 -8.29 -23.41 -16.72
CA PRO A 35 -8.00 -23.32 -18.14
C PRO A 35 -6.46 -23.31 -18.41
N PRO A 36 -6.00 -23.96 -19.52
CA PRO A 36 -4.57 -24.12 -19.80
C PRO A 36 -3.79 -22.81 -19.83
N GLU A 37 -4.40 -21.72 -20.31
CA GLU A 37 -3.80 -20.39 -20.39
C GLU A 37 -3.46 -19.80 -19.02
N TYR A 38 -4.16 -20.20 -17.96
CA TYR A 38 -3.93 -19.75 -16.58
C TYR A 38 -3.14 -20.76 -15.73
N ALA A 39 -3.07 -22.02 -16.17
CA ALA A 39 -2.44 -23.09 -15.38
C ALA A 39 -1.00 -22.81 -15.00
N GLY A 40 -0.22 -22.19 -15.92
CA GLY A 40 1.16 -21.80 -15.67
C GLY A 40 1.37 -20.76 -14.57
N ALA A 41 0.33 -20.08 -14.11
CA ALA A 41 0.41 -19.12 -13.01
C ALA A 41 0.38 -19.78 -11.63
N PHE A 42 -0.09 -21.02 -11.53
CA PHE A 42 -0.17 -21.74 -10.26
C PHE A 42 1.14 -22.44 -9.95
N CYS A 43 1.79 -22.04 -8.85
CA CYS A 43 3.01 -22.67 -8.34
C CYS A 43 2.63 -23.77 -7.36
N HIS A 44 3.11 -24.99 -7.62
CA HIS A 44 2.84 -26.16 -6.77
C HIS A 44 4.14 -26.93 -6.51
N ASP A 45 4.16 -27.66 -5.41
CA ASP A 45 5.24 -28.52 -4.94
C ASP A 45 4.86 -30.01 -5.05
N GLY A 46 4.14 -30.38 -6.09
CA GLY A 46 3.54 -31.71 -6.27
C GLY A 46 2.15 -31.88 -5.67
N THR A 47 1.64 -30.91 -4.95
CA THR A 47 0.29 -30.97 -4.30
C THR A 47 -0.85 -30.46 -5.19
N TRP A 48 -0.57 -30.03 -6.40
CA TRP A 48 -1.53 -29.46 -7.34
C TRP A 48 -2.72 -30.39 -7.64
N ARG A 49 -2.51 -31.71 -7.63
CA ARG A 49 -3.58 -32.70 -7.86
C ARG A 49 -4.72 -32.59 -6.86
N ALA A 50 -4.45 -32.23 -5.62
CA ALA A 50 -5.48 -32.03 -4.60
C ALA A 50 -6.31 -30.73 -4.85
N GLY A 51 -5.72 -29.76 -5.52
CA GLY A 51 -6.33 -28.46 -5.82
C GLY A 51 -6.59 -27.60 -4.58
N VAL A 52 -7.26 -26.49 -4.79
CA VAL A 52 -7.73 -25.58 -3.74
C VAL A 52 -9.26 -25.57 -3.76
N ASP A 53 -9.85 -26.19 -2.76
CA ASP A 53 -11.31 -26.23 -2.58
C ASP A 53 -11.78 -24.96 -1.87
N LEU A 54 -12.66 -24.17 -2.51
CA LEU A 54 -13.21 -22.93 -1.99
C LEU A 54 -14.58 -23.12 -1.29
N SER A 55 -15.13 -24.33 -1.30
CA SER A 55 -16.44 -24.62 -0.70
C SER A 55 -16.57 -24.27 0.79
N PRO A 56 -15.48 -24.23 1.61
CA PRO A 56 -15.60 -23.81 3.00
C PRO A 56 -15.91 -22.31 3.18
N LEU A 57 -15.81 -21.51 2.11
CA LEU A 57 -16.08 -20.07 2.14
C LEU A 57 -17.53 -19.74 1.76
N PRO A 58 -18.18 -18.76 2.40
CA PRO A 58 -19.46 -18.25 1.95
C PRO A 58 -19.34 -17.67 0.54
N GLU A 59 -20.44 -17.68 -0.20
CA GLU A 59 -20.47 -17.30 -1.63
C GLU A 59 -19.81 -15.93 -1.92
N PRO A 60 -20.12 -14.84 -1.18
CA PRO A 60 -19.48 -13.55 -1.48
C PRO A 60 -17.96 -13.60 -1.31
N MET A 61 -17.47 -14.21 -0.22
CA MET A 61 -16.02 -14.31 0.04
C MET A 61 -15.34 -15.23 -0.98
N ARG A 62 -16.00 -16.29 -1.44
CA ARG A 62 -15.51 -17.17 -2.50
C ARG A 62 -15.31 -16.40 -3.79
N ARG A 63 -16.29 -15.56 -4.20
CA ARG A 63 -16.16 -14.68 -5.37
C ARG A 63 -14.99 -13.72 -5.24
N GLU A 64 -14.81 -13.11 -4.06
CA GLU A 64 -13.67 -12.23 -3.79
C GLU A 64 -12.33 -12.96 -3.96
N VAL A 65 -12.19 -14.19 -3.42
CA VAL A 65 -10.98 -14.99 -3.56
C VAL A 65 -10.71 -15.36 -5.02
N VAL A 66 -11.74 -15.81 -5.77
CA VAL A 66 -11.61 -16.12 -7.20
C VAL A 66 -11.19 -14.90 -7.98
N TRP A 67 -11.84 -13.76 -7.77
CA TRP A 67 -11.46 -12.50 -8.42
C TRP A 67 -10.02 -12.10 -8.09
N CYS A 68 -9.60 -12.20 -6.83
CA CYS A 68 -8.22 -11.92 -6.44
C CYS A 68 -7.21 -12.84 -7.13
N VAL A 69 -7.52 -14.14 -7.24
CA VAL A 69 -6.68 -15.10 -7.96
C VAL A 69 -6.55 -14.71 -9.42
N PHE A 70 -7.68 -14.45 -10.09
CA PHE A 70 -7.71 -14.02 -11.48
C PHE A 70 -6.91 -12.72 -11.66
N ARG A 71 -7.14 -11.72 -10.83
CA ARG A 71 -6.42 -10.43 -10.90
C ARG A 71 -4.92 -10.56 -10.68
N ILE A 72 -4.49 -11.44 -9.78
CA ILE A 72 -3.07 -11.73 -9.58
C ILE A 72 -2.44 -12.30 -10.85
N ILE A 73 -3.16 -13.17 -11.56
CA ILE A 73 -2.69 -13.78 -12.82
C ILE A 73 -2.61 -12.74 -13.93
N GLU A 74 -3.64 -11.90 -14.10
CA GLU A 74 -3.63 -10.80 -15.07
C GLU A 74 -2.44 -9.85 -14.89
N LEU A 75 -2.05 -9.61 -13.64
CA LEU A 75 -0.89 -8.80 -13.28
C LEU A 75 0.45 -9.56 -13.42
N GLY A 76 0.47 -10.72 -14.11
CA GLY A 76 1.67 -11.53 -14.30
C GLY A 76 2.19 -12.21 -13.03
N GLY A 77 1.39 -12.22 -11.96
CA GLY A 77 1.77 -12.81 -10.69
C GLY A 77 1.60 -14.33 -10.64
N LYS A 78 2.20 -14.94 -9.64
CA LYS A 78 2.08 -16.38 -9.36
C LYS A 78 1.21 -16.63 -8.13
N ILE A 79 0.47 -17.75 -8.17
CA ILE A 79 -0.40 -18.22 -7.09
C ILE A 79 0.30 -19.37 -6.36
N PRO A 80 0.75 -19.18 -5.10
CA PRO A 80 1.32 -20.26 -4.31
C PRO A 80 0.19 -21.21 -3.85
N THR A 81 -0.07 -22.27 -4.59
CA THR A 81 -1.19 -23.19 -4.37
C THR A 81 -1.26 -23.75 -2.93
N PRO A 82 -0.14 -24.19 -2.31
CA PRO A 82 -0.19 -24.65 -0.92
C PRO A 82 -0.57 -23.54 0.06
N GLY A 83 -0.08 -22.33 -0.19
CA GLY A 83 -0.40 -21.16 0.62
C GLY A 83 -1.86 -20.73 0.50
N LEU A 84 -2.42 -20.76 -0.71
CA LEU A 84 -3.82 -20.46 -0.98
C LEU A 84 -4.73 -21.50 -0.33
N SER A 85 -4.44 -22.78 -0.51
CA SER A 85 -5.19 -23.88 0.12
C SER A 85 -5.23 -23.75 1.64
N MET A 86 -4.07 -23.43 2.22
CA MET A 86 -3.95 -23.19 3.67
C MET A 86 -4.81 -21.99 4.10
N LEU A 87 -4.71 -20.86 3.40
CA LEU A 87 -5.51 -19.66 3.70
C LEU A 87 -7.01 -20.00 3.68
N VAL A 88 -7.50 -20.60 2.60
CA VAL A 88 -8.92 -20.93 2.43
C VAL A 88 -9.42 -21.85 3.53
N ARG A 89 -8.67 -22.91 3.84
CA ARG A 89 -9.00 -23.82 4.94
C ARG A 89 -9.11 -23.06 6.28
N ARG A 90 -8.15 -22.20 6.61
CA ARG A 90 -8.15 -21.45 7.87
C ARG A 90 -9.27 -20.42 7.96
N LEU A 91 -9.59 -19.76 6.85
CA LEU A 91 -10.77 -18.89 6.78
C LEU A 91 -12.05 -19.68 7.00
N GLY A 92 -12.21 -20.83 6.32
CA GLY A 92 -13.36 -21.72 6.51
C GLY A 92 -13.51 -22.21 7.97
N GLU A 93 -12.41 -22.53 8.64
CA GLU A 93 -12.41 -22.90 10.05
C GLU A 93 -12.88 -21.75 10.96
N VAL A 94 -12.49 -20.50 10.69
CA VAL A 94 -12.95 -19.29 11.42
C VAL A 94 -14.42 -19.05 11.16
N ILE A 95 -14.88 -19.21 9.92
CA ILE A 95 -16.29 -19.02 9.54
C ILE A 95 -17.17 -20.04 10.24
N ALA A 96 -16.80 -21.31 10.21
CA ALA A 96 -17.52 -22.39 10.88
C ALA A 96 -17.60 -22.19 12.42
N ASP A 97 -16.53 -21.70 13.04
CA ASP A 97 -16.46 -21.42 14.46
C ASP A 97 -17.38 -20.28 14.92
N ARG A 98 -17.68 -19.32 14.00
CA ARG A 98 -18.49 -18.13 14.32
C ARG A 98 -20.00 -18.29 14.09
N ALA A 99 -20.46 -19.41 13.62
CA ALA A 99 -21.88 -19.81 13.52
C ALA A 99 -22.86 -18.63 13.25
N GLY A 100 -22.92 -18.15 12.00
CA GLY A 100 -23.85 -17.09 11.59
C GLY A 100 -23.41 -15.64 11.91
N ARG A 101 -22.32 -15.44 12.66
CA ARG A 101 -21.70 -14.12 12.91
C ARG A 101 -20.40 -13.92 12.12
N ALA A 102 -20.08 -14.82 11.22
CA ALA A 102 -18.89 -14.74 10.41
C ALA A 102 -19.00 -13.61 9.38
N PRO A 103 -17.90 -12.88 9.07
CA PRO A 103 -17.91 -11.94 7.97
C PRO A 103 -18.20 -12.64 6.65
N ALA A 104 -19.09 -12.07 5.83
CA ALA A 104 -19.39 -12.57 4.50
C ALA A 104 -18.30 -12.20 3.47
N SER A 105 -17.39 -11.26 3.80
CA SER A 105 -16.35 -10.70 2.95
C SER A 105 -14.98 -10.74 3.63
N LEU A 106 -13.92 -10.85 2.84
CA LEU A 106 -12.53 -10.69 3.31
C LEU A 106 -12.32 -9.30 3.95
N LEU A 107 -13.02 -8.27 3.46
CA LEU A 107 -12.93 -6.92 3.97
C LEU A 107 -13.68 -6.72 5.31
N GLY A 108 -14.45 -7.71 5.76
CA GLY A 108 -15.22 -7.65 7.01
C GLY A 108 -14.38 -7.53 8.29
N LEU A 109 -13.11 -7.95 8.26
CA LEU A 109 -12.16 -7.77 9.37
C LEU A 109 -10.81 -7.25 8.84
N PRO A 110 -10.03 -6.49 9.65
CA PRO A 110 -8.65 -6.18 9.32
C PRO A 110 -7.75 -7.43 9.32
N VAL A 111 -6.64 -7.38 8.57
CA VAL A 111 -5.68 -8.49 8.51
C VAL A 111 -5.21 -8.95 9.90
N PRO A 112 -4.85 -8.05 10.84
CA PRO A 112 -4.46 -8.47 12.19
C PRO A 112 -5.55 -9.27 12.91
N GLU A 113 -6.81 -8.84 12.79
CA GLU A 113 -7.94 -9.54 13.41
C GLU A 113 -8.20 -10.91 12.75
N TRP A 114 -8.16 -11.01 11.42
CA TRP A 114 -8.20 -12.32 10.74
C TRP A 114 -7.12 -13.25 11.27
N CYS A 115 -5.87 -12.76 11.35
CA CYS A 115 -4.77 -13.55 11.88
C CYS A 115 -5.01 -14.00 13.33
N GLN A 116 -5.53 -13.11 14.18
CA GLN A 116 -5.86 -13.42 15.56
C GLN A 116 -6.97 -14.47 15.67
N GLN A 117 -8.03 -14.38 14.86
CA GLN A 117 -9.10 -15.37 14.83
C GLN A 117 -8.59 -16.75 14.38
N ILE A 118 -7.76 -16.78 13.33
CA ILE A 118 -7.13 -18.01 12.84
C ILE A 118 -6.30 -18.65 13.95
N GLN A 119 -5.47 -17.88 14.66
CA GLN A 119 -4.67 -18.39 15.79
C GLN A 119 -5.55 -18.98 16.91
N ARG A 120 -6.64 -18.29 17.28
CA ARG A 120 -7.58 -18.74 18.30
C ARG A 120 -8.25 -20.08 17.92
N VAL A 121 -8.75 -20.19 16.68
CA VAL A 121 -9.42 -21.40 16.20
C VAL A 121 -8.45 -22.58 16.13
N VAL A 122 -7.24 -22.37 15.60
CA VAL A 122 -6.22 -23.40 15.53
C VAL A 122 -5.81 -23.86 16.94
N HIS A 123 -5.55 -22.91 17.84
CA HIS A 123 -5.17 -23.24 19.22
C HIS A 123 -6.28 -24.05 19.93
N ARG A 124 -7.53 -23.66 19.80
CA ARG A 124 -8.68 -24.35 20.38
C ARG A 124 -8.81 -25.80 19.88
N ARG A 125 -8.51 -26.03 18.58
CA ARG A 125 -8.61 -27.38 17.98
C ARG A 125 -7.42 -28.28 18.22
N SER A 126 -6.23 -27.73 18.32
CA SER A 126 -4.99 -28.52 18.35
C SER A 126 -4.18 -28.34 19.63
N GLY A 127 -4.57 -27.43 20.52
CA GLY A 127 -3.79 -27.05 21.71
C GLY A 127 -2.49 -26.29 21.40
N ARG A 128 -2.19 -26.01 20.12
CA ARG A 128 -0.94 -25.37 19.68
C ARG A 128 -1.19 -24.19 18.79
N LEU A 129 -0.33 -23.18 18.85
CA LEU A 129 -0.36 -22.07 17.90
C LEU A 129 0.18 -22.51 16.53
N PRO A 130 -0.32 -21.94 15.42
CA PRO A 130 0.26 -22.18 14.10
C PRO A 130 1.72 -21.74 14.05
N ALA A 131 2.54 -22.42 13.27
CA ALA A 131 3.93 -22.02 13.04
C ALA A 131 4.01 -20.59 12.49
N ALA A 132 5.04 -19.83 12.87
CA ALA A 132 5.24 -18.43 12.43
C ALA A 132 5.34 -18.34 10.91
N THR A 133 5.98 -19.29 10.24
CA THR A 133 6.07 -19.37 8.77
C THR A 133 4.70 -19.50 8.11
N THR A 134 3.84 -20.35 8.66
CA THR A 134 2.43 -20.51 8.24
C THR A 134 1.67 -19.19 8.37
N MET A 135 1.75 -18.55 9.54
CA MET A 135 1.06 -17.27 9.77
C MET A 135 1.59 -16.14 8.88
N ASN A 136 2.88 -16.13 8.59
CA ASN A 136 3.46 -15.16 7.66
C ASN A 136 2.96 -15.35 6.22
N THR A 137 2.82 -16.60 5.77
CA THR A 137 2.26 -16.91 4.44
C THR A 137 0.80 -16.48 4.36
N ILE A 138 -0.02 -16.83 5.36
CA ILE A 138 -1.42 -16.41 5.44
C ILE A 138 -1.54 -14.89 5.45
N ARG A 139 -0.80 -14.20 6.32
CA ARG A 139 -0.82 -12.74 6.44
C ARG A 139 -0.47 -12.08 5.10
N ARG A 140 0.58 -12.55 4.42
CA ARG A 140 1.03 -11.99 3.14
C ARG A 140 -0.03 -12.13 2.03
N LEU A 141 -0.63 -13.31 1.90
CA LEU A 141 -1.68 -13.57 0.92
C LEU A 141 -2.94 -12.74 1.21
N LEU A 142 -3.40 -12.77 2.45
CA LEU A 142 -4.58 -12.01 2.88
C LEU A 142 -4.38 -10.51 2.70
N THR A 143 -3.20 -9.98 3.07
CA THR A 143 -2.87 -8.56 2.84
C THR A 143 -2.91 -8.21 1.36
N ARG A 144 -2.37 -9.08 0.48
CA ARG A 144 -2.40 -8.85 -0.97
C ARG A 144 -3.82 -8.86 -1.50
N MET A 145 -4.64 -9.86 -1.15
CA MET A 145 -6.02 -9.96 -1.61
C MET A 145 -6.87 -8.78 -1.15
N MET A 146 -6.80 -8.42 0.13
CA MET A 146 -7.54 -7.27 0.66
C MET A 146 -7.12 -5.95 0.00
N ARG A 147 -5.82 -5.79 -0.29
CA ARG A 147 -5.33 -4.61 -0.99
C ARG A 147 -5.87 -4.55 -2.42
N LEU A 148 -5.89 -5.67 -3.15
CA LEU A 148 -6.48 -5.74 -4.48
C LEU A 148 -7.96 -5.36 -4.46
N LEU A 149 -8.75 -5.92 -3.54
CA LEU A 149 -10.17 -5.60 -3.37
C LEU A 149 -10.38 -4.12 -3.06
N VAL A 150 -9.64 -3.57 -2.09
CA VAL A 150 -9.71 -2.14 -1.77
C VAL A 150 -9.31 -1.27 -2.97
N THR A 151 -8.26 -1.67 -3.69
CA THR A 151 -7.80 -0.93 -4.87
C THR A 151 -8.84 -0.92 -5.99
N ALA A 152 -9.50 -2.03 -6.22
CA ALA A 152 -10.49 -2.17 -7.29
C ALA A 152 -11.83 -1.51 -6.93
N SER A 153 -12.23 -1.53 -5.66
CA SER A 153 -13.47 -0.90 -5.19
C SER A 153 -13.34 0.63 -4.96
N ASP A 154 -12.13 1.16 -4.95
CA ASP A 154 -11.89 2.60 -4.79
C ASP A 154 -11.95 3.30 -6.16
N THR A 155 -13.05 4.02 -6.39
CA THR A 155 -13.28 4.82 -7.60
C THR A 155 -12.56 6.18 -7.59
N GLY A 156 -11.94 6.54 -6.46
CA GLY A 156 -11.17 7.79 -6.34
C GLY A 156 -9.89 7.80 -7.17
N PRO A 157 -9.29 8.98 -7.34
CA PRO A 157 -8.00 9.12 -8.03
C PRO A 157 -6.93 8.25 -7.38
N TRP A 158 -6.20 7.45 -8.17
CA TRP A 158 -5.18 6.52 -7.68
C TRP A 158 -4.11 7.20 -6.81
N TRP A 159 -3.76 8.44 -7.15
CA TRP A 159 -2.71 9.20 -6.47
C TRP A 159 -3.11 9.69 -5.06
N GLN A 160 -4.39 9.73 -4.73
CA GLN A 160 -4.87 10.12 -3.40
C GLN A 160 -4.82 8.99 -2.36
N ARG A 161 -4.36 7.80 -2.75
CA ARG A 161 -4.21 6.67 -1.85
C ARG A 161 -2.99 6.81 -0.96
N ASP A 162 -3.09 6.35 0.26
CA ASP A 162 -1.98 6.36 1.22
C ASP A 162 -0.87 5.35 0.87
N GLN A 163 -1.13 4.45 -0.06
CA GLN A 163 -0.15 3.51 -0.59
C GLN A 163 -0.34 3.33 -2.09
N TRP A 164 0.73 3.55 -2.84
CA TRP A 164 0.79 3.26 -4.27
C TRP A 164 1.54 1.96 -4.50
N ASN A 165 0.95 1.06 -5.24
CA ASN A 165 1.57 -0.20 -5.62
C ASN A 165 1.25 -0.52 -7.08
N PRO A 166 2.20 -0.30 -7.99
CA PRO A 166 1.96 -0.52 -9.41
C PRO A 166 1.70 -1.97 -9.77
N VAL A 167 2.15 -2.92 -8.94
CA VAL A 167 1.85 -4.35 -9.16
C VAL A 167 0.37 -4.67 -8.93
N ASP A 168 -0.34 -3.85 -8.14
CA ASP A 168 -1.74 -4.09 -7.80
C ASP A 168 -2.69 -3.06 -8.45
N ASP A 169 -2.16 -1.94 -8.95
CA ASP A 169 -2.94 -0.87 -9.57
C ASP A 169 -2.30 -0.41 -10.89
N ASN A 170 -2.87 -0.85 -12.00
CA ASN A 170 -2.42 -0.53 -13.35
C ASN A 170 -2.72 0.91 -13.79
N ARG A 171 -3.44 1.70 -12.99
CA ARG A 171 -3.66 3.14 -13.24
C ARG A 171 -2.42 3.96 -12.90
N ILE A 172 -1.49 3.41 -12.14
CA ILE A 172 -0.22 4.06 -11.82
C ILE A 172 0.68 4.01 -13.05
N PRO A 173 1.10 5.15 -13.60
CA PRO A 173 1.94 5.17 -14.79
C PRO A 173 3.33 4.61 -14.45
N LEU A 174 3.71 3.54 -15.14
CA LEU A 174 5.05 2.97 -15.10
C LEU A 174 5.63 2.92 -16.49
N ARG A 175 6.93 3.07 -16.57
CA ARG A 175 7.70 2.78 -17.78
C ARG A 175 7.89 1.28 -17.93
N ASP A 176 8.10 0.83 -19.16
CA ASP A 176 8.50 -0.55 -19.41
C ASP A 176 9.81 -0.86 -18.66
N HIS A 177 9.87 -2.05 -18.06
CA HIS A 177 11.03 -2.52 -17.30
C HIS A 177 11.45 -1.60 -16.14
N GLU A 178 10.50 -0.91 -15.48
CA GLU A 178 10.79 0.02 -14.41
C GLU A 178 11.51 -0.65 -13.23
N PRO A 179 12.72 -0.20 -12.91
CA PRO A 179 13.43 -0.67 -11.72
C PRO A 179 12.62 -0.39 -10.45
N MET A 180 12.62 -1.34 -9.51
CA MET A 180 11.93 -1.21 -8.22
C MET A 180 10.38 -1.18 -8.30
N GLY A 181 9.75 -1.37 -9.47
CA GLY A 181 8.28 -1.34 -9.64
C GLY A 181 7.50 -2.27 -8.72
N ARG A 182 8.13 -3.30 -8.16
CA ARG A 182 7.54 -4.21 -7.15
C ARG A 182 7.42 -3.62 -5.73
N TYR A 183 8.04 -2.49 -5.46
CA TYR A 183 7.98 -1.85 -4.15
C TYR A 183 6.86 -0.82 -4.10
N SER A 184 6.24 -0.67 -2.93
CA SER A 184 5.18 0.30 -2.72
C SER A 184 5.72 1.62 -2.21
N VAL A 185 5.23 2.72 -2.73
CA VAL A 185 5.35 4.05 -2.13
C VAL A 185 4.32 4.15 -0.99
N ARG A 186 4.74 4.63 0.18
CA ARG A 186 3.92 4.67 1.39
C ARG A 186 3.84 6.09 1.95
N PHE A 187 2.65 6.67 1.90
CA PHE A 187 2.34 7.99 2.46
C PHE A 187 1.72 7.90 3.86
N ASP A 188 1.26 6.74 4.30
CA ASP A 188 0.68 6.48 5.61
C ASP A 188 1.65 6.69 6.79
N ARG A 189 2.94 6.89 6.49
CA ARG A 189 3.99 7.25 7.46
C ARG A 189 4.08 8.75 7.74
N ILE A 190 3.39 9.57 6.97
CA ILE A 190 3.35 11.02 7.11
C ILE A 190 2.08 11.37 7.88
N GLY A 191 2.21 11.82 9.11
CA GLY A 191 1.11 12.14 10.01
C GLY A 191 0.40 13.43 9.59
N THR A 192 1.15 14.44 9.18
CA THR A 192 0.65 15.76 8.78
C THR A 192 -0.12 15.67 7.46
N ARG A 193 -1.42 15.98 7.53
CA ARG A 193 -2.34 15.80 6.39
C ARG A 193 -1.96 16.63 5.16
N TRP A 194 -1.69 17.93 5.33
CA TRP A 194 -1.34 18.81 4.22
C TRP A 194 -0.06 18.36 3.53
N LEU A 195 0.96 17.96 4.31
CA LEU A 195 2.25 17.49 3.80
C LEU A 195 2.08 16.18 3.00
N ARG A 196 1.34 15.23 3.56
CA ARG A 196 1.01 13.97 2.88
C ARG A 196 0.30 14.21 1.55
N ARG A 197 -0.74 15.06 1.54
CA ARG A 197 -1.50 15.38 0.32
C ARG A 197 -0.66 16.13 -0.72
N GLY A 198 0.13 17.10 -0.28
CA GLY A 198 1.06 17.81 -1.16
C GLY A 198 2.06 16.86 -1.81
N LEU A 199 2.63 15.94 -1.03
CA LEU A 199 3.58 14.96 -1.54
C LEU A 199 2.94 13.94 -2.50
N GLN A 200 1.69 13.54 -2.27
CA GLN A 200 0.93 12.72 -3.21
C GLN A 200 0.74 13.45 -4.54
N ARG A 201 0.41 14.74 -4.52
CA ARG A 201 0.30 15.57 -5.72
C ARG A 201 1.64 15.69 -6.45
N HIS A 202 2.71 16.06 -5.74
CA HIS A 202 4.06 16.15 -6.30
C HIS A 202 4.53 14.83 -6.93
N GLY A 203 4.25 13.71 -6.28
CA GLY A 203 4.59 12.39 -6.81
C GLY A 203 3.79 12.02 -8.06
N LYS A 204 2.47 12.36 -8.08
CA LYS A 204 1.63 12.19 -9.27
C LYS A 204 2.18 12.95 -10.46
N ASP A 205 2.38 14.25 -10.32
CA ASP A 205 2.84 15.10 -11.41
C ASP A 205 4.28 14.72 -11.84
N GLY A 206 5.09 14.25 -10.88
CA GLY A 206 6.41 13.70 -11.17
C GLY A 206 6.36 12.47 -12.07
N LEU A 207 5.43 11.55 -11.83
CA LEU A 207 5.26 10.33 -12.63
C LEU A 207 4.57 10.62 -13.96
N ASP A 208 3.51 11.44 -13.98
CA ASP A 208 2.69 11.70 -15.16
C ASP A 208 3.39 12.65 -16.15
N GLU A 209 4.00 13.73 -15.65
CA GLU A 209 4.44 14.87 -16.46
C GLU A 209 5.97 15.02 -16.50
N ALA A 210 6.63 14.96 -15.33
CA ALA A 210 8.08 15.15 -15.22
C ALA A 210 8.90 13.88 -15.54
N GLY A 211 8.24 12.80 -15.91
CA GLY A 211 8.86 11.57 -16.37
C GLY A 211 9.74 10.89 -15.32
N TRP A 212 9.37 10.95 -14.03
CA TRP A 212 10.11 10.20 -13.00
C TRP A 212 10.02 8.71 -13.22
N GLY A 213 11.13 8.02 -12.95
CA GLY A 213 11.08 6.59 -12.72
C GLY A 213 10.56 6.29 -11.32
N TRP A 214 10.03 5.07 -11.13
CA TRP A 214 9.48 4.61 -9.85
C TRP A 214 10.48 4.68 -8.69
N ALA A 215 11.74 4.38 -8.95
CA ALA A 215 12.82 4.52 -7.97
C ALA A 215 12.98 5.96 -7.46
N THR A 216 12.75 6.96 -8.32
CA THR A 216 12.76 8.37 -7.93
C THR A 216 11.58 8.71 -7.01
N ALA A 217 10.36 8.25 -7.35
CA ALA A 217 9.19 8.43 -6.51
C ALA A 217 9.38 7.80 -5.12
N LEU A 218 9.85 6.54 -5.06
CA LEU A 218 10.19 5.85 -3.81
C LEU A 218 11.18 6.65 -2.96
N ARG A 219 12.24 7.16 -3.58
CA ARG A 219 13.29 7.90 -2.90
C ARG A 219 12.78 9.22 -2.33
N ARG A 220 12.07 10.02 -3.14
CA ARG A 220 11.56 11.34 -2.72
C ARG A 220 10.53 11.22 -1.61
N VAL A 221 9.61 10.28 -1.72
CA VAL A 221 8.62 10.04 -0.64
C VAL A 221 9.29 9.52 0.64
N ALA A 222 10.37 8.74 0.54
CA ALA A 222 11.08 8.23 1.71
C ALA A 222 11.84 9.31 2.52
N ALA A 223 12.05 10.50 1.96
CA ALA A 223 12.71 11.62 2.66
C ALA A 223 11.76 12.38 3.60
N VAL A 224 10.47 12.46 3.23
CA VAL A 224 9.51 13.35 3.88
C VAL A 224 9.06 12.91 5.28
N PRO A 225 8.96 11.61 5.66
CA PRO A 225 8.66 11.23 7.03
C PRO A 225 9.63 11.82 8.08
N GLU A 226 10.89 12.02 7.70
CA GLU A 226 11.88 12.65 8.56
C GLU A 226 11.58 14.14 8.79
N PHE A 227 11.10 14.80 7.74
CA PHE A 227 10.68 16.20 7.81
C PHE A 227 9.37 16.34 8.58
N ASP A 228 8.40 15.42 8.38
CA ASP A 228 7.15 15.36 9.13
C ASP A 228 7.39 15.25 10.64
N GLU A 229 8.30 14.35 11.05
CA GLU A 229 8.69 14.19 12.46
C GLU A 229 9.32 15.46 13.04
N PHE A 230 10.16 16.12 12.26
CA PHE A 230 10.76 17.40 12.64
C PHE A 230 9.73 18.52 12.83
N LEU A 231 8.75 18.63 11.92
CA LEU A 231 7.67 19.62 11.98
C LEU A 231 6.70 19.35 13.14
N ALA A 232 6.39 18.10 13.42
CA ALA A 232 5.50 17.70 14.50
C ALA A 232 5.97 18.24 15.87
N GLY A 233 7.30 18.31 16.09
CA GLY A 233 7.88 18.88 17.30
C GLY A 233 7.79 20.42 17.39
N ARG A 234 7.30 21.10 16.34
CA ARG A 234 7.29 22.56 16.24
C ARG A 234 5.89 23.19 16.17
N GLY A 235 4.83 22.37 16.15
CA GLY A 235 3.45 22.86 16.07
C GLY A 235 3.12 23.57 14.77
N VAL A 236 3.71 23.13 13.64
CA VAL A 236 3.45 23.72 12.32
C VAL A 236 2.15 23.18 11.75
N ASP A 237 1.16 24.06 11.59
CA ASP A 237 -0.21 23.69 11.20
C ASP A 237 -0.49 23.78 9.69
N GLY A 238 0.44 24.29 8.87
CA GLY A 238 0.21 24.52 7.45
C GLY A 238 1.47 24.45 6.59
N PRO A 239 1.32 24.55 5.27
CA PRO A 239 2.43 24.42 4.33
C PRO A 239 3.43 25.59 4.36
N TRP A 240 3.04 26.77 4.85
CA TRP A 240 3.94 27.91 5.03
C TRP A 240 4.69 27.72 6.36
N LEU A 241 5.98 27.55 6.28
CA LEU A 241 6.82 27.19 7.43
C LEU A 241 7.39 28.39 8.17
N ALA A 242 7.46 29.54 7.50
CA ALA A 242 7.93 30.82 8.03
C ALA A 242 7.35 31.98 7.20
N ASP A 243 7.31 33.17 7.78
CA ASP A 243 6.73 34.36 7.13
C ASP A 243 7.74 35.07 6.21
N ASP A 244 9.04 34.79 6.35
CA ASP A 244 10.10 35.40 5.56
C ASP A 244 11.25 34.42 5.24
N ALA A 245 12.14 34.88 4.36
CA ALA A 245 13.31 34.10 3.93
C ALA A 245 14.29 33.80 5.08
N ALA A 246 14.42 34.68 6.08
CA ALA A 246 15.34 34.47 7.21
C ALA A 246 14.80 33.36 8.12
N GLY A 247 13.50 33.38 8.44
CA GLY A 247 12.83 32.33 9.19
C GLY A 247 12.87 30.99 8.47
N MET A 248 12.66 30.99 7.16
CA MET A 248 12.75 29.77 6.35
C MET A 248 14.16 29.19 6.37
N ARG A 249 15.19 30.02 6.20
CA ARG A 249 16.59 29.60 6.30
C ARG A 249 16.92 29.04 7.68
N ALA A 250 16.46 29.70 8.76
CA ALA A 250 16.70 29.24 10.13
C ALA A 250 16.07 27.86 10.35
N LEU A 251 14.81 27.67 9.91
CA LEU A 251 14.11 26.38 10.01
C LEU A 251 14.84 25.28 9.27
N MET A 252 15.35 25.54 8.07
CA MET A 252 16.10 24.54 7.30
C MET A 252 17.45 24.21 7.89
N LEU A 253 18.16 25.18 8.49
CA LEU A 253 19.38 24.92 9.25
C LEU A 253 19.11 24.02 10.46
N ASP A 254 18.01 24.25 11.16
CA ASP A 254 17.55 23.40 12.25
C ASP A 254 17.20 21.99 11.78
N PHE A 255 16.54 21.86 10.62
CA PHE A 255 16.26 20.55 10.01
C PHE A 255 17.54 19.81 9.65
N LEU A 256 18.53 20.49 9.07
CA LEU A 256 19.85 19.90 8.82
C LEU A 256 20.53 19.45 10.13
N GLY A 257 20.41 20.23 11.21
CA GLY A 257 20.85 19.85 12.56
C GLY A 257 20.16 18.58 13.06
N HIS A 258 18.83 18.52 12.91
CA HIS A 258 18.03 17.34 13.23
C HIS A 258 18.49 16.09 12.47
N LEU A 259 18.66 16.18 11.15
CA LEU A 259 19.16 15.07 10.32
C LEU A 259 20.56 14.59 10.73
N ARG A 260 21.48 15.52 11.05
CA ARG A 260 22.84 15.18 11.51
C ARG A 260 22.87 14.47 12.86
N ALA A 261 21.94 14.79 13.73
CA ALA A 261 21.80 14.15 15.04
C ALA A 261 21.14 12.74 14.95
N ARG A 262 20.41 12.47 13.89
CA ARG A 262 19.60 11.25 13.75
C ARG A 262 20.44 9.99 13.54
N PRO A 263 20.16 8.89 14.29
CA PRO A 263 20.80 7.62 14.05
C PRO A 263 20.18 6.88 12.86
N VAL A 264 20.97 6.12 12.13
CA VAL A 264 20.52 5.17 11.13
C VAL A 264 19.71 4.06 11.82
N THR A 265 18.48 3.84 11.40
CA THR A 265 17.55 2.89 12.04
C THR A 265 17.57 1.49 11.42
N ARG A 266 18.18 1.31 10.24
CA ARG A 266 18.15 0.04 9.50
C ARG A 266 19.46 -0.25 8.77
N GLY A 267 19.77 -1.53 8.58
CA GLY A 267 20.91 -2.00 7.81
C GLY A 267 22.19 -2.11 8.63
N ARG A 268 23.32 -2.30 7.94
CA ARG A 268 24.63 -2.54 8.56
C ARG A 268 25.16 -1.37 9.42
N ARG A 269 24.64 -0.15 9.24
CA ARG A 269 25.06 1.06 9.95
C ARG A 269 24.07 1.50 11.03
N THR A 270 23.18 0.61 11.46
CA THR A 270 22.21 0.91 12.53
C THR A 270 22.92 1.47 13.76
N GLY A 271 22.41 2.58 14.31
CA GLY A 271 22.97 3.29 15.45
C GLY A 271 24.06 4.34 15.09
N GLN A 272 24.63 4.32 13.87
CA GLN A 272 25.54 5.36 13.41
C GLN A 272 24.75 6.61 12.95
N ARG A 273 25.42 7.77 12.95
CA ARG A 273 24.83 8.99 12.39
C ARG A 273 24.68 8.89 10.88
N LEU A 274 23.72 9.62 10.30
CA LEU A 274 23.58 9.74 8.86
C LEU A 274 24.87 10.31 8.24
N SER A 275 25.25 9.80 7.07
CA SER A 275 26.38 10.35 6.32
C SER A 275 26.05 11.76 5.79
N PRO A 276 27.04 12.65 5.60
CA PRO A 276 26.80 13.96 5.01
C PRO A 276 26.04 13.92 3.69
N ALA A 277 26.35 12.95 2.80
CA ALA A 277 25.65 12.75 1.55
C ALA A 277 24.17 12.35 1.74
N SER A 278 23.85 11.57 2.79
CA SER A 278 22.47 11.21 3.12
C SER A 278 21.70 12.42 3.66
N VAL A 279 22.32 13.23 4.52
CA VAL A 279 21.73 14.47 5.04
C VAL A 279 21.42 15.44 3.89
N GLN A 280 22.41 15.71 3.03
CA GLN A 280 22.23 16.59 1.88
C GLN A 280 21.11 16.11 0.96
N ARG A 281 21.08 14.82 0.64
CA ARG A 281 20.03 14.25 -0.21
C ARG A 281 18.62 14.41 0.38
N LEU A 282 18.44 14.11 1.68
CA LEU A 282 17.13 14.25 2.33
C LEU A 282 16.68 15.72 2.35
N ALA A 283 17.57 16.64 2.63
CA ALA A 283 17.28 18.07 2.58
C ALA A 283 16.91 18.52 1.16
N SER A 284 17.67 18.11 0.15
CA SER A 284 17.40 18.44 -1.25
C SER A 284 16.08 17.84 -1.75
N ASP A 285 15.68 16.65 -1.29
CA ASP A 285 14.37 16.08 -1.66
C ASP A 285 13.21 16.91 -1.06
N VAL A 286 13.36 17.49 0.13
CA VAL A 286 12.39 18.42 0.73
C VAL A 286 12.39 19.75 0.00
N GLU A 287 13.56 20.32 -0.33
CA GLU A 287 13.69 21.53 -1.13
C GLU A 287 12.97 21.40 -2.48
N GLN A 288 13.21 20.32 -3.21
CA GLN A 288 12.56 20.04 -4.49
C GLN A 288 11.03 19.90 -4.36
N PHE A 289 10.55 19.39 -3.25
CA PHE A 289 9.11 19.37 -2.96
C PHE A 289 8.56 20.79 -2.80
N TYR A 290 9.22 21.67 -2.04
CA TYR A 290 8.77 23.05 -1.85
C TYR A 290 8.90 23.89 -3.13
N LEU A 291 9.95 23.72 -3.92
CA LEU A 291 10.07 24.32 -5.26
C LEU A 291 8.87 23.98 -6.12
N PHE A 292 8.56 22.68 -6.25
CA PHE A 292 7.40 22.25 -7.03
C PHE A 292 6.09 22.83 -6.51
N MET A 293 5.87 22.80 -5.19
CA MET A 293 4.62 23.30 -4.60
C MET A 293 4.49 24.81 -4.73
N THR A 294 5.58 25.56 -4.70
CA THR A 294 5.59 27.02 -4.93
C THR A 294 5.25 27.35 -6.37
N ASP A 295 5.85 26.64 -7.32
CA ASP A 295 5.60 26.84 -8.75
C ASP A 295 4.16 26.47 -9.15
N ASN A 296 3.55 25.53 -8.42
CA ASN A 296 2.21 24.99 -8.70
C ASN A 296 1.17 25.33 -7.62
N LYS A 297 1.38 26.37 -6.82
CA LYS A 297 0.58 26.68 -5.62
C LYS A 297 -0.92 26.83 -5.86
N ASP A 298 -1.32 27.49 -6.96
CA ASP A 298 -2.72 27.70 -7.30
C ASP A 298 -3.42 26.38 -7.64
N ALA A 299 -2.78 25.56 -8.49
CA ALA A 299 -3.27 24.23 -8.85
C ALA A 299 -3.28 23.28 -7.64
N ALA A 300 -2.27 23.37 -6.77
CA ALA A 300 -2.19 22.58 -5.55
C ALA A 300 -3.30 22.97 -4.57
N ALA A 301 -3.50 24.26 -4.31
CA ALA A 301 -4.55 24.76 -3.41
C ALA A 301 -5.94 24.29 -3.86
N ALA A 302 -6.23 24.39 -5.16
CA ALA A 302 -7.50 23.96 -5.74
C ALA A 302 -7.68 22.44 -5.66
N ALA A 303 -6.68 21.64 -6.11
CA ALA A 303 -6.78 20.18 -6.16
C ALA A 303 -6.81 19.52 -4.77
N LEU A 304 -6.19 20.14 -3.77
CA LEU A 304 -6.06 19.60 -2.42
C LEU A 304 -7.10 20.19 -1.45
N ALA A 305 -7.88 21.20 -1.89
CA ALA A 305 -8.76 22.01 -1.03
C ALA A 305 -8.02 22.55 0.22
N GLU A 306 -6.78 23.00 0.02
CA GLU A 306 -5.90 23.50 1.07
C GLU A 306 -5.36 24.90 0.69
N PRO A 307 -6.06 25.98 1.08
CA PRO A 307 -5.71 27.35 0.68
C PRO A 307 -4.36 27.81 1.24
N GLY A 308 -3.83 27.14 2.27
CA GLY A 308 -2.52 27.45 2.82
C GLY A 308 -1.38 27.39 1.79
N TRP A 309 -1.53 26.59 0.72
CA TRP A 309 -0.55 26.54 -0.37
C TRP A 309 -0.38 27.87 -1.10
N LEU A 310 -1.42 28.72 -1.19
CA LEU A 310 -1.36 30.04 -1.83
C LEU A 310 -0.39 31.00 -1.14
N ARG A 311 -0.08 30.74 0.13
CA ARG A 311 0.86 31.55 0.93
C ARG A 311 2.34 31.28 0.60
N LEU A 312 2.61 30.23 -0.19
CA LEU A 312 3.99 29.94 -0.59
C LEU A 312 4.53 31.03 -1.52
N GLY A 313 5.71 31.50 -1.23
CA GLY A 313 6.49 32.43 -2.02
C GLY A 313 7.88 31.89 -2.35
N PRO A 314 8.69 32.64 -3.13
CA PRO A 314 10.04 32.23 -3.50
C PRO A 314 10.93 31.91 -2.29
N GLU A 315 10.68 32.55 -1.15
CA GLU A 315 11.39 32.35 0.12
C GLU A 315 11.23 30.94 0.69
N HIS A 316 10.16 30.23 0.30
CA HIS A 316 9.90 28.86 0.72
C HIS A 316 10.60 27.81 -0.17
N ALA A 317 11.16 28.25 -1.29
CA ALA A 317 11.71 27.38 -2.33
C ALA A 317 13.24 27.40 -2.40
N GLY A 318 13.91 28.33 -1.70
CA GLY A 318 15.36 28.48 -1.75
C GLY A 318 16.00 28.41 -0.36
N PHE A 319 16.71 27.34 -0.03
CA PHE A 319 17.47 27.22 1.21
C PHE A 319 18.88 26.72 1.02
#